data_b0475f7def63156beca6cd530591ab94
#
_entry.id   b0475f7def63156beca6cd530591ab94
#
_cell.length_a   1.000
_cell.length_b   1.000
_cell.length_c   1.000
_cell.angle_alpha   90.00
_cell.angle_beta   90.00
_cell.angle_gamma   90.00
#
_symmetry.space_group_name_H-M   'P 1'
#
loop_
_entity.id
_entity.type
_entity.pdbx_description
1 polymer ?
#
loop_
_entity_poly.entity_id
_entity_poly.type
_entity_poly.pdbx_seq_one_letter_code
_entity_poly.pdbx_strand_id
1 'polypeptide(L)'
;LFRSRLSAAVRSLKFSVSPTQLDYLADNGINPIYKHPKYGFVIWGQKTAQKADSALQRLNVRLLGSFFIVQILGAIEDEQHELNDEDLWRELRNRVTVFAETMQAKRAITYFSVVCDSSSNTLASIAARETRIDFYFIATNTSEKQVLTLIYSPAGTTFSLSAA
;
A
#
# COMPACT_ATOMS: atom_id res chain seq x y z
N LEU A 1 7.15 5.26 3.63
CA LEU A 1 7.81 5.47 2.46
C LEU A 1 9.16 4.79 2.39
N PHE A 2 9.27 3.83 1.51
CA PHE A 2 10.24 2.74 1.53
C PHE A 2 11.64 3.10 0.99
N ARG A 3 12.25 4.10 1.58
CA ARG A 3 13.70 4.21 1.60
C ARG A 3 14.18 3.85 3.01
N SER A 4 14.18 2.56 3.33
CA SER A 4 14.73 2.11 4.60
C SER A 4 16.23 2.42 4.61
N ARG A 5 16.62 3.46 5.36
CA ARG A 5 18.03 3.78 5.59
C ARG A 5 18.63 2.76 6.54
N LEU A 6 19.68 2.10 6.12
CA LEU A 6 20.40 1.10 6.91
C LEU A 6 21.67 1.68 7.57
N SER A 7 21.81 2.99 7.61
CA SER A 7 23.05 3.69 7.98
C SER A 7 23.60 3.33 9.37
N ALA A 8 22.76 2.90 10.30
CA ALA A 8 23.21 2.51 11.64
C ALA A 8 23.66 1.03 11.73
N ALA A 9 23.20 0.19 10.83
CA ALA A 9 23.41 -1.27 10.88
C ALA A 9 24.46 -1.78 9.88
N VAL A 10 24.71 -1.01 8.78
CA VAL A 10 25.57 -1.45 7.69
C VAL A 10 26.82 -0.54 7.63
N ARG A 11 27.99 -1.13 7.83
CA ARG A 11 29.29 -0.42 7.74
C ARG A 11 29.87 -0.44 6.33
N SER A 12 29.70 -1.56 5.62
CA SER A 12 30.18 -1.74 4.25
C SER A 12 29.34 -2.77 3.51
N LEU A 13 29.41 -2.74 2.19
CA LEU A 13 28.84 -3.78 1.32
C LEU A 13 29.98 -4.64 0.76
N LYS A 14 29.78 -5.94 0.71
CA LYS A 14 30.72 -6.88 0.09
C LYS A 14 30.85 -6.64 -1.41
N PHE A 15 29.74 -6.23 -2.05
CA PHE A 15 29.68 -5.93 -3.48
C PHE A 15 29.01 -4.57 -3.67
N SER A 16 29.49 -3.78 -4.63
CA SER A 16 28.82 -2.57 -5.10
C SER A 16 27.96 -2.92 -6.32
N VAL A 17 26.75 -2.37 -6.37
CA VAL A 17 25.81 -2.59 -7.46
C VAL A 17 25.80 -1.36 -8.36
N SER A 18 25.99 -1.54 -9.67
CA SER A 18 25.92 -0.46 -10.65
C SER A 18 24.45 -0.11 -10.97
N PRO A 19 24.16 1.09 -11.54
CA PRO A 19 22.81 1.45 -11.96
C PRO A 19 22.14 0.45 -12.87
N THR A 20 22.85 -0.08 -13.87
CA THR A 20 22.34 -1.11 -14.79
C THR A 20 21.98 -2.41 -14.08
N GLN A 21 22.77 -2.79 -13.07
CA GLN A 21 22.49 -3.97 -12.26
C GLN A 21 21.28 -3.74 -11.34
N LEU A 22 21.04 -2.49 -10.88
CA LEU A 22 19.84 -2.15 -10.10
C LEU A 22 18.56 -2.41 -10.92
N ASP A 23 18.54 -1.99 -12.18
CA ASP A 23 17.40 -2.21 -13.08
C ASP A 23 17.17 -3.70 -13.30
N TYR A 24 18.23 -4.46 -13.62
CA TYR A 24 18.14 -5.90 -13.79
C TYR A 24 17.61 -6.63 -12.54
N LEU A 25 18.08 -6.24 -11.36
CA LEU A 25 17.59 -6.82 -10.08
C LEU A 25 16.13 -6.44 -9.81
N ALA A 26 15.75 -5.20 -10.12
CA ALA A 26 14.36 -4.75 -9.97
C ALA A 26 13.41 -5.53 -10.88
N ASP A 27 13.78 -5.79 -12.13
CA ASP A 27 13.00 -6.59 -13.09
C ASP A 27 12.83 -8.04 -12.63
N ASN A 28 13.83 -8.57 -11.90
CA ASN A 28 13.78 -9.90 -11.30
C ASN A 28 13.12 -9.93 -9.89
N GLY A 29 12.52 -8.83 -9.45
CA GLY A 29 11.82 -8.76 -8.15
C GLY A 29 12.73 -8.74 -6.92
N ILE A 30 14.01 -8.39 -7.11
CA ILE A 30 15.00 -8.33 -6.04
C ILE A 30 15.17 -6.88 -5.58
N ASN A 31 15.13 -6.64 -4.28
CA ASN A 31 15.38 -5.35 -3.66
C ASN A 31 16.82 -5.30 -3.13
N PRO A 32 17.80 -4.78 -3.88
CA PRO A 32 19.18 -4.77 -3.44
C PRO A 32 19.43 -3.74 -2.35
N ILE A 33 20.46 -3.99 -1.53
CA ILE A 33 21.04 -2.98 -0.67
C ILE A 33 22.07 -2.21 -1.50
N TYR A 34 21.88 -0.91 -1.61
CA TYR A 34 22.67 -0.04 -2.47
C TYR A 34 23.22 1.15 -1.67
N LYS A 35 24.46 1.57 -1.96
CA LYS A 35 25.05 2.78 -1.39
C LYS A 35 24.66 3.98 -2.23
N HIS A 36 23.59 4.67 -1.84
CA HIS A 36 23.13 5.86 -2.53
C HIS A 36 24.03 7.06 -2.17
N PRO A 37 24.46 7.92 -3.13
CA PRO A 37 25.36 9.05 -2.86
C PRO A 37 24.83 10.02 -1.79
N LYS A 38 23.52 10.29 -1.77
CA LYS A 38 22.88 11.24 -0.86
C LYS A 38 22.39 10.62 0.45
N TYR A 39 22.00 9.33 0.44
CA TYR A 39 21.25 8.71 1.56
C TYR A 39 22.05 7.63 2.28
N GLY A 40 23.26 7.29 1.82
CA GLY A 40 24.04 6.21 2.37
C GLY A 40 23.49 4.83 1.96
N PHE A 41 23.55 3.85 2.84
CA PHE A 41 23.05 2.52 2.56
C PHE A 41 21.52 2.49 2.64
N VAL A 42 20.89 2.06 1.57
CA VAL A 42 19.42 1.98 1.44
C VAL A 42 19.01 0.64 0.81
N ILE A 43 17.84 0.17 1.14
CA ILE A 43 17.17 -0.88 0.36
C ILE A 43 16.54 -0.18 -0.85
N TRP A 44 16.90 -0.64 -2.05
CA TRP A 44 16.44 -0.07 -3.31
C TRP A 44 15.42 -0.98 -3.96
N GLY A 45 14.14 -0.60 -3.90
CA GLY A 45 13.03 -1.34 -4.50
C GLY A 45 11.90 -1.58 -3.50
N GLN A 46 10.77 -2.04 -4.04
CA GLN A 46 9.54 -2.37 -3.29
C GLN A 46 8.85 -3.60 -3.88
N LYS A 47 9.61 -4.50 -4.45
CA LYS A 47 9.06 -5.74 -5.00
C LYS A 47 8.86 -6.77 -3.89
N THR A 48 7.81 -7.58 -4.03
CA THR A 48 7.65 -8.83 -3.28
C THR A 48 8.18 -10.00 -4.13
N ALA A 49 8.25 -11.18 -3.55
CA ALA A 49 8.63 -12.39 -4.29
C ALA A 49 7.56 -12.88 -5.29
N GLN A 50 6.41 -12.21 -5.36
CA GLN A 50 5.33 -12.56 -6.26
C GLN A 50 5.67 -12.19 -7.70
N LYS A 51 5.66 -13.18 -8.59
CA LYS A 51 5.95 -12.98 -10.03
C LYS A 51 4.71 -12.61 -10.84
N ALA A 52 3.52 -13.07 -10.42
CA ALA A 52 2.27 -12.73 -11.08
C ALA A 52 1.97 -11.24 -10.92
N ASP A 53 1.53 -10.59 -12.00
CA ASP A 53 1.14 -9.18 -11.98
C ASP A 53 -0.12 -9.01 -11.13
N SER A 54 0.04 -8.38 -9.99
CA SER A 54 -1.05 -8.07 -9.04
C SER A 54 -0.65 -6.94 -8.12
N ALA A 55 -1.64 -6.33 -7.46
CA ALA A 55 -1.40 -5.31 -6.44
C ALA A 55 -0.43 -5.77 -5.33
N LEU A 56 -0.44 -7.07 -5.00
CA LEU A 56 0.42 -7.66 -3.97
C LEU A 56 1.89 -7.83 -4.41
N GLN A 57 2.21 -7.56 -5.68
CA GLN A 57 3.60 -7.52 -6.14
C GLN A 57 4.38 -6.37 -5.48
N ARG A 58 3.68 -5.38 -4.95
CA ARG A 58 4.27 -4.22 -4.27
C ARG A 58 4.31 -4.42 -2.76
N LEU A 59 5.49 -4.24 -2.18
CA LEU A 59 5.71 -4.42 -0.74
C LEU A 59 4.87 -3.46 0.11
N ASN A 60 4.71 -2.20 -0.33
CA ASN A 60 3.89 -1.22 0.35
C ASN A 60 2.42 -1.65 0.44
N VAL A 61 1.85 -2.21 -0.64
CA VAL A 61 0.47 -2.71 -0.66
C VAL A 61 0.32 -3.91 0.27
N ARG A 62 1.29 -4.83 0.23
CA ARG A 62 1.31 -6.01 1.11
C ARG A 62 1.35 -5.62 2.59
N LEU A 63 2.22 -4.68 2.96
CA LEU A 63 2.33 -4.20 4.33
C LEU A 63 1.09 -3.40 4.76
N LEU A 64 0.51 -2.62 3.85
CA LEU A 64 -0.74 -1.90 4.10
C LEU A 64 -1.89 -2.87 4.38
N GLY A 65 -2.02 -3.93 3.60
CA GLY A 65 -3.02 -4.98 3.84
C GLY A 65 -2.84 -5.65 5.21
N SER A 66 -1.61 -6.00 5.58
CA SER A 66 -1.32 -6.57 6.90
C SER A 66 -1.63 -5.58 8.03
N PHE A 67 -1.35 -4.31 7.83
CA PHE A 67 -1.70 -3.25 8.79
C PHE A 67 -3.22 -3.14 8.95
N PHE A 68 -3.98 -3.18 7.86
CA PHE A 68 -5.45 -3.13 7.93
C PHE A 68 -6.03 -4.30 8.70
N ILE A 69 -5.55 -5.51 8.47
CA ILE A 69 -6.01 -6.69 9.20
C ILE A 69 -5.85 -6.46 10.71
N VAL A 70 -4.67 -6.06 11.17
CA VAL A 70 -4.39 -5.85 12.60
C VAL A 70 -5.26 -4.72 13.18
N GLN A 71 -5.40 -3.60 12.47
CA GLN A 71 -6.15 -2.45 12.97
C GLN A 71 -7.66 -2.69 12.97
N ILE A 72 -8.20 -3.35 11.94
CA ILE A 72 -9.63 -3.67 11.86
C ILE A 72 -9.99 -4.71 12.91
N LEU A 73 -9.21 -5.78 13.04
CA LEU A 73 -9.45 -6.78 14.08
C LEU A 73 -9.43 -6.17 15.48
N GLY A 74 -8.44 -5.32 15.78
CA GLY A 74 -8.39 -4.62 17.06
C GLY A 74 -9.56 -3.66 17.29
N ALA A 75 -10.10 -3.04 16.24
CA ALA A 75 -11.24 -2.13 16.36
C ALA A 75 -12.58 -2.85 16.58
N ILE A 76 -12.68 -4.12 16.22
CA ILE A 76 -13.91 -4.92 16.34
C ILE A 76 -13.83 -5.94 17.50
N GLU A 77 -12.69 -6.08 18.16
CA GLU A 77 -12.49 -7.05 19.23
C GLU A 77 -13.39 -6.81 20.43
N ASP A 78 -13.70 -5.54 20.72
CA ASP A 78 -14.56 -5.14 21.83
C ASP A 78 -16.02 -5.60 21.66
N GLU A 79 -16.46 -5.84 20.42
CA GLU A 79 -17.82 -6.32 20.09
C GLU A 79 -17.93 -7.84 20.07
N GLN A 80 -16.89 -8.53 20.47
CA GLN A 80 -16.91 -9.99 20.58
C GLN A 80 -17.89 -10.41 21.67
N HIS A 81 -18.80 -11.32 21.33
CA HIS A 81 -19.90 -11.80 22.20
C HIS A 81 -21.16 -10.92 22.24
N GLU A 82 -21.21 -9.84 21.47
CA GLU A 82 -22.45 -9.08 21.27
C GLU A 82 -23.48 -9.86 20.43
N LEU A 83 -24.71 -9.41 20.42
CA LEU A 83 -25.79 -10.01 19.65
C LEU A 83 -25.53 -9.88 18.15
N ASN A 84 -25.57 -10.99 17.42
CA ASN A 84 -25.31 -11.00 15.97
C ASN A 84 -26.57 -10.58 15.19
N ASP A 85 -26.84 -9.30 15.14
CA ASP A 85 -27.97 -8.66 14.52
C ASP A 85 -27.57 -7.48 13.59
N GLU A 86 -28.58 -6.84 12.98
CA GLU A 86 -28.36 -5.73 12.05
C GLU A 86 -27.77 -4.49 12.74
N ASP A 87 -28.00 -4.29 14.03
CA ASP A 87 -27.46 -3.17 14.79
C ASP A 87 -25.95 -3.36 14.98
N LEU A 88 -25.51 -4.55 15.35
CA LEU A 88 -24.09 -4.89 15.42
C LEU A 88 -23.41 -4.69 14.06
N TRP A 89 -23.99 -5.20 12.96
CA TRP A 89 -23.41 -5.09 11.63
C TRP A 89 -23.24 -3.63 11.19
N ARG A 90 -24.23 -2.81 11.53
CA ARG A 90 -24.18 -1.36 11.25
C ARG A 90 -23.06 -0.69 12.04
N GLU A 91 -22.90 -1.02 13.31
CA GLU A 91 -21.84 -0.48 14.16
C GLU A 91 -20.45 -0.88 13.66
N LEU A 92 -20.22 -2.16 13.43
CA LEU A 92 -18.97 -2.68 12.88
C LEU A 92 -18.61 -2.03 11.55
N ARG A 93 -19.58 -1.93 10.63
CA ARG A 93 -19.40 -1.23 9.35
C ARG A 93 -19.00 0.22 9.55
N ASN A 94 -19.67 0.94 10.45
CA ASN A 94 -19.37 2.35 10.72
C ASN A 94 -17.96 2.52 11.28
N ARG A 95 -17.52 1.70 12.24
CA ARG A 95 -16.16 1.74 12.80
C ARG A 95 -15.10 1.54 11.72
N VAL A 96 -15.27 0.51 10.89
CA VAL A 96 -14.33 0.23 9.79
C VAL A 96 -14.35 1.35 8.74
N THR A 97 -15.52 1.94 8.46
CA THR A 97 -15.65 3.05 7.51
C THR A 97 -14.88 4.28 7.98
N VAL A 98 -15.05 4.71 9.23
CA VAL A 98 -14.33 5.87 9.81
C VAL A 98 -12.81 5.66 9.76
N PHE A 99 -12.37 4.45 10.06
CA PHE A 99 -10.95 4.09 9.94
C PHE A 99 -10.46 4.19 8.48
N ALA A 100 -11.23 3.65 7.53
CA ALA A 100 -10.88 3.68 6.11
C ALA A 100 -10.86 5.11 5.55
N GLU A 101 -11.81 5.98 5.94
CA GLU A 101 -11.80 7.41 5.60
C GLU A 101 -10.54 8.12 6.11
N THR A 102 -10.11 7.80 7.33
CA THR A 102 -8.86 8.32 7.89
C THR A 102 -7.65 7.88 7.05
N MET A 103 -7.63 6.64 6.57
CA MET A 103 -6.56 6.15 5.69
C MET A 103 -6.61 6.78 4.30
N GLN A 104 -7.80 7.05 3.79
CA GLN A 104 -7.99 7.77 2.53
C GLN A 104 -7.52 9.23 2.65
N ALA A 105 -7.87 9.93 3.72
CA ALA A 105 -7.38 11.29 4.01
C ALA A 105 -5.85 11.35 4.13
N LYS A 106 -5.21 10.31 4.67
CA LYS A 106 -3.75 10.14 4.71
C LYS A 106 -3.15 9.70 3.37
N ARG A 107 -3.96 9.56 2.31
CA ARG A 107 -3.54 9.14 0.96
C ARG A 107 -2.94 7.73 0.91
N ALA A 108 -3.27 6.87 1.85
CA ALA A 108 -2.82 5.47 1.84
C ALA A 108 -3.62 4.64 0.83
N ILE A 109 -4.91 4.95 0.68
CA ILE A 109 -5.83 4.32 -0.27
C ILE A 109 -6.55 5.38 -1.11
N THR A 110 -6.94 5.02 -2.32
CA THR A 110 -7.70 5.89 -3.24
C THR A 110 -9.19 5.61 -3.17
N TYR A 111 -9.55 4.36 -2.94
CA TYR A 111 -10.93 3.90 -2.85
C TYR A 111 -11.06 2.80 -1.81
N PHE A 112 -12.22 2.72 -1.15
CA PHE A 112 -12.57 1.61 -0.29
C PHE A 112 -14.08 1.32 -0.33
N SER A 113 -14.47 0.12 0.07
CA SER A 113 -15.84 -0.30 0.29
C SER A 113 -15.89 -1.27 1.47
N VAL A 114 -16.85 -1.08 2.35
CA VAL A 114 -17.07 -1.92 3.53
C VAL A 114 -18.46 -2.54 3.40
N VAL A 115 -18.54 -3.85 3.40
CA VAL A 115 -19.79 -4.58 3.37
C VAL A 115 -19.91 -5.38 4.66
N CYS A 116 -20.93 -5.09 5.44
CA CYS A 116 -21.31 -5.83 6.63
C CYS A 116 -22.83 -5.69 6.75
N ASP A 117 -23.55 -6.56 6.10
CA ASP A 117 -25.01 -6.58 6.03
C ASP A 117 -25.55 -8.01 5.81
N SER A 118 -26.83 -8.15 5.53
CA SER A 118 -27.47 -9.45 5.28
C SER A 118 -26.93 -10.20 4.05
N SER A 119 -26.20 -9.53 3.14
CA SER A 119 -25.58 -10.19 1.99
C SER A 119 -24.30 -10.95 2.39
N SER A 120 -23.53 -10.43 3.33
CA SER A 120 -22.35 -11.10 3.89
C SER A 120 -22.68 -11.95 5.12
N ASN A 121 -23.70 -11.57 5.90
CA ASN A 121 -24.15 -12.29 7.09
C ASN A 121 -25.45 -13.05 6.83
N THR A 122 -25.34 -14.26 6.30
CA THR A 122 -26.45 -15.14 5.99
C THR A 122 -26.96 -15.86 7.25
N LEU A 123 -28.18 -16.43 7.18
CA LEU A 123 -28.72 -17.27 8.26
C LEU A 123 -27.77 -18.42 8.66
N ALA A 124 -27.01 -18.94 7.71
CA ALA A 124 -26.02 -19.98 7.96
C ALA A 124 -24.83 -19.47 8.77
N SER A 125 -24.31 -18.26 8.48
CA SER A 125 -23.21 -17.65 9.26
C SER A 125 -23.69 -17.26 10.67
N ILE A 126 -24.92 -16.74 10.81
CA ILE A 126 -25.52 -16.44 12.10
C ILE A 126 -25.66 -17.70 12.95
N ALA A 127 -26.16 -18.80 12.36
CA ALA A 127 -26.27 -20.09 13.04
C ALA A 127 -24.90 -20.65 13.46
N ALA A 128 -23.85 -20.38 12.68
CA ALA A 128 -22.46 -20.70 13.00
C ALA A 128 -21.82 -19.74 14.02
N ARG A 129 -22.53 -18.69 14.45
CA ARG A 129 -22.06 -17.62 15.35
C ARG A 129 -20.88 -16.83 14.75
N GLU A 130 -20.89 -16.65 13.42
CA GLU A 130 -19.89 -15.92 12.68
C GLU A 130 -20.47 -14.56 12.23
N THR A 131 -19.71 -13.47 12.39
CA THR A 131 -19.99 -12.18 11.76
C THR A 131 -18.92 -11.92 10.72
N ARG A 132 -19.32 -11.56 9.51
CA ARG A 132 -18.45 -11.33 8.36
C ARG A 132 -18.45 -9.86 7.98
N ILE A 133 -17.25 -9.33 7.80
CA ILE A 133 -17.01 -7.98 7.32
C ILE A 133 -16.09 -8.09 6.10
N ASP A 134 -16.57 -7.64 4.96
CA ASP A 134 -15.78 -7.60 3.73
C ASP A 134 -15.24 -6.18 3.52
N PHE A 135 -13.93 -6.05 3.52
CA PHE A 135 -13.24 -4.79 3.31
C PHE A 135 -12.45 -4.81 2.00
N TYR A 136 -12.91 -3.99 1.05
CA TYR A 136 -12.29 -3.81 -0.26
C TYR A 136 -11.56 -2.48 -0.28
N PHE A 137 -10.32 -2.44 -0.79
CA PHE A 137 -9.59 -1.20 -0.94
C PHE A 137 -8.69 -1.19 -2.17
N ILE A 138 -8.43 0.01 -2.69
CA ILE A 138 -7.44 0.26 -3.72
C ILE A 138 -6.34 1.11 -3.09
N ALA A 139 -5.14 0.55 -2.99
CA ALA A 139 -3.98 1.26 -2.47
C ALA A 139 -3.53 2.36 -3.44
N THR A 140 -3.04 3.47 -2.89
CA THR A 140 -2.43 4.54 -3.69
C THR A 140 -1.12 4.05 -4.30
N ASN A 141 -0.99 4.19 -5.62
CA ASN A 141 0.23 3.84 -6.32
C ASN A 141 1.39 4.75 -5.91
N THR A 142 2.56 4.15 -5.73
CA THR A 142 3.80 4.90 -5.51
C THR A 142 4.48 5.22 -6.84
N SER A 143 5.05 6.43 -6.95
CA SER A 143 5.89 6.80 -8.11
C SER A 143 7.23 6.08 -8.00
N GLU A 144 7.50 5.17 -8.92
CA GLU A 144 8.76 4.40 -8.99
C GLU A 144 9.76 5.02 -9.98
N LYS A 145 9.26 5.68 -11.02
CA LYS A 145 10.06 6.29 -12.07
C LYS A 145 9.65 7.76 -12.23
N GLN A 146 10.64 8.64 -12.18
CA GLN A 146 10.44 10.06 -12.43
C GLN A 146 11.10 10.41 -13.76
N VAL A 147 10.34 10.98 -14.68
CA VAL A 147 10.83 11.46 -15.97
C VAL A 147 10.79 12.98 -15.97
N LEU A 148 11.94 13.62 -16.20
CA LEU A 148 12.05 15.06 -16.39
C LEU A 148 12.34 15.33 -17.86
N THR A 149 11.46 16.03 -18.52
CA THR A 149 11.67 16.54 -19.89
C THR A 149 12.10 17.99 -19.83
N LEU A 150 13.28 18.30 -20.32
CA LEU A 150 13.79 19.66 -20.45
C LEU A 150 13.67 20.12 -21.89
N ILE A 151 12.93 21.19 -22.10
CA ILE A 151 12.75 21.80 -23.42
C ILE A 151 13.52 23.13 -23.44
N TYR A 152 14.52 23.21 -24.31
CA TYR A 152 15.29 24.42 -24.50
C TYR A 152 14.73 25.19 -25.71
N SER A 153 14.36 26.43 -25.51
CA SER A 153 13.92 27.32 -26.58
C SER A 153 14.84 28.54 -26.68
N PRO A 154 15.08 29.04 -27.90
CA PRO A 154 15.79 30.30 -28.09
C PRO A 154 15.08 31.48 -27.42
N ALA A 155 15.83 32.50 -27.03
CA ALA A 155 15.27 33.72 -26.47
C ALA A 155 14.25 34.37 -27.47
N GLY A 156 13.08 34.75 -26.97
CA GLY A 156 12.03 35.36 -27.75
C GLY A 156 10.93 34.42 -28.27
N THR A 157 10.99 33.11 -28.00
CA THR A 157 9.89 32.19 -28.29
C THR A 157 8.85 32.18 -27.17
N THR A 158 7.57 32.29 -27.54
CA THR A 158 6.43 32.11 -26.61
C THR A 158 6.00 30.64 -26.60
N PHE A 159 5.85 30.07 -25.42
CA PHE A 159 5.28 28.73 -25.27
C PHE A 159 3.75 28.79 -25.27
N SER A 160 3.13 28.12 -26.22
CA SER A 160 1.70 27.81 -26.14
C SER A 160 1.55 26.43 -25.52
N LEU A 161 1.02 26.37 -24.30
CA LEU A 161 0.56 25.11 -23.70
C LEU A 161 -0.75 24.73 -24.40
N SER A 162 -0.68 23.83 -25.37
CA SER A 162 -1.90 23.12 -25.79
C SER A 162 -2.18 22.07 -24.70
N ALA A 163 -3.29 22.25 -23.98
CA ALA A 163 -3.82 21.21 -23.14
C ALA A 163 -4.17 19.98 -24.01
N ALA A 164 -3.52 18.85 -23.75
CA ALA A 164 -3.88 17.56 -24.31
C ALA A 164 -4.97 16.91 -23.46
#